data_94ab18e80e3ae54fe127f22f6e4960d2
#
_entry.id   94ab18e80e3ae54fe127f22f6e4960d2
#
_cell.length_a   1.000
_cell.length_b   1.000
_cell.length_c   1.000
_cell.angle_alpha   90.00
_cell.angle_beta   90.00
_cell.angle_gamma   90.00
#
_symmetry.space_group_name_H-M   'P 1'
#
loop_
_entity.id
_entity.type
_entity.pdbx_description
1 polymer ?
#
loop_
_entity_poly.entity_id
_entity_poly.type
_entity_poly.pdbx_seq_one_letter_code
_entity_poly.pdbx_strand_id
1 'polypeptide(L)'
;MQKEQQQLAELVKGKKVAFIGAGVSHKTLIEEFVGLGAHVTLCDKKNSVDDFGSYAETIRRLGIDLSLGEHYMDGFRGQDIILRTPGFEYYQKPLQDAIAAGTLVTSEVELFFDYCPCEIVGVTGSDGKTTTTTLISKFYEAAGRKVHLGGNIGAAL
;
A
#
# COMPACT_ATOMS: atom_id res chain seq x y z
N MET A 1 -7.73 20.15 2.71
CA MET A 1 -6.88 19.00 2.36
C MET A 1 -5.45 19.44 2.49
N GLN A 2 -4.60 18.71 3.19
CA GLN A 2 -3.18 19.06 3.32
C GLN A 2 -2.49 18.91 1.96
N LYS A 3 -1.40 19.65 1.75
CA LYS A 3 -0.68 19.67 0.45
C LYS A 3 -0.28 18.27 -0.02
N GLU A 4 0.16 17.44 0.90
CA GLU A 4 0.62 16.08 0.66
C GLU A 4 -0.53 15.16 0.21
N GLN A 5 -1.72 15.31 0.81
CA GLN A 5 -2.93 14.60 0.37
C GLN A 5 -3.36 15.02 -1.03
N GLN A 6 -3.18 16.30 -1.40
CA GLN A 6 -3.44 16.77 -2.76
C GLN A 6 -2.48 16.14 -3.75
N GLN A 7 -1.19 16.07 -3.40
CA GLN A 7 -0.17 15.44 -4.24
C GLN A 7 -0.43 13.94 -4.45
N LEU A 8 -0.84 13.20 -3.40
CA LEU A 8 -1.23 11.80 -3.54
C LEU A 8 -2.47 11.65 -4.45
N ALA A 9 -3.46 12.51 -4.27
CA ALA A 9 -4.65 12.51 -5.12
C ALA A 9 -4.30 12.79 -6.59
N GLU A 10 -3.41 13.74 -6.86
CA GLU A 10 -2.92 14.04 -8.21
C GLU A 10 -2.14 12.87 -8.82
N LEU A 11 -1.35 12.14 -8.01
CA LEU A 11 -0.61 10.97 -8.45
C LEU A 11 -1.54 9.87 -8.98
N VAL A 12 -2.67 9.63 -8.32
CA VAL A 12 -3.50 8.44 -8.58
C VAL A 12 -4.78 8.73 -9.38
N LYS A 13 -5.23 9.97 -9.46
CA LYS A 13 -6.50 10.33 -10.12
C LYS A 13 -6.48 9.96 -11.60
N GLY A 14 -7.45 9.14 -12.02
CA GLY A 14 -7.59 8.65 -13.38
C GLY A 14 -6.51 7.66 -13.81
N LYS A 15 -5.63 7.23 -12.90
CA LYS A 15 -4.56 6.28 -13.16
C LYS A 15 -5.04 4.84 -12.98
N LYS A 16 -4.44 3.93 -13.74
CA LYS A 16 -4.60 2.48 -13.56
C LYS A 16 -3.60 2.02 -12.50
N VAL A 17 -4.12 1.50 -11.40
CA VAL A 17 -3.31 1.13 -10.23
C VAL A 17 -3.54 -0.32 -9.88
N ALA A 18 -2.50 -1.16 -9.96
CA ALA A 18 -2.55 -2.53 -9.49
C ALA A 18 -2.06 -2.63 -8.04
N PHE A 19 -2.80 -3.37 -7.23
CA PHE A 19 -2.39 -3.76 -5.89
C PHE A 19 -2.03 -5.24 -5.87
N ILE A 20 -0.83 -5.58 -5.42
CA ILE A 20 -0.40 -6.97 -5.23
C ILE A 20 -0.82 -7.43 -3.84
N GLY A 21 -1.90 -8.21 -3.80
CA GLY A 21 -2.49 -8.69 -2.55
C GLY A 21 -3.34 -7.68 -1.81
N ALA A 22 -4.30 -8.17 -1.03
CA ALA A 22 -5.15 -7.36 -0.14
C ALA A 22 -4.77 -7.60 1.33
N GLY A 23 -3.53 -7.30 1.69
CA GLY A 23 -3.07 -7.26 3.09
C GLY A 23 -3.76 -6.14 3.88
N VAL A 24 -3.50 -6.08 5.19
CA VAL A 24 -4.18 -5.12 6.10
C VAL A 24 -4.06 -3.69 5.57
N SER A 25 -2.87 -3.25 5.26
CA SER A 25 -2.59 -1.90 4.77
C SER A 25 -3.16 -1.64 3.37
N HIS A 26 -3.04 -2.61 2.46
CA HIS A 26 -3.56 -2.47 1.10
C HIS A 26 -5.08 -2.32 1.06
N LYS A 27 -5.83 -2.93 1.99
CA LYS A 27 -7.29 -2.77 2.05
C LYS A 27 -7.70 -1.32 2.20
N THR A 28 -7.08 -0.60 3.13
CA THR A 28 -7.35 0.82 3.37
C THR A 28 -6.95 1.66 2.15
N LEU A 29 -5.76 1.42 1.59
CA LEU A 29 -5.28 2.15 0.42
C LEU A 29 -6.14 1.90 -0.83
N ILE A 30 -6.63 0.67 -1.05
CA ILE A 30 -7.56 0.36 -2.16
C ILE A 30 -8.81 1.23 -2.06
N GLU A 31 -9.43 1.30 -0.87
CA GLU A 31 -10.63 2.12 -0.65
C GLU A 31 -10.34 3.61 -0.88
N GLU A 32 -9.20 4.09 -0.37
CA GLU A 32 -8.78 5.47 -0.54
C GLU A 32 -8.49 5.80 -2.01
N PHE A 33 -7.76 4.96 -2.73
CA PHE A 33 -7.41 5.19 -4.13
C PHE A 33 -8.64 5.18 -5.05
N VAL A 34 -9.59 4.28 -4.81
CA VAL A 34 -10.89 4.32 -5.49
C VAL A 34 -11.61 5.63 -5.19
N GLY A 35 -11.62 6.08 -3.93
CA GLY A 35 -12.22 7.37 -3.52
C GLY A 35 -11.54 8.57 -4.17
N LEU A 36 -10.24 8.51 -4.47
CA LEU A 36 -9.48 9.52 -5.19
C LEU A 36 -9.62 9.45 -6.71
N GLY A 37 -10.38 8.47 -7.24
CA GLY A 37 -10.68 8.32 -8.65
C GLY A 37 -9.65 7.53 -9.44
N ALA A 38 -8.89 6.65 -8.81
CA ALA A 38 -8.05 5.66 -9.49
C ALA A 38 -8.90 4.51 -10.05
N HIS A 39 -8.43 3.90 -11.15
CA HIS A 39 -8.93 2.63 -11.67
C HIS A 39 -8.11 1.51 -11.05
N VAL A 40 -8.66 0.85 -10.04
CA VAL A 40 -7.93 -0.13 -9.23
C VAL A 40 -8.11 -1.55 -9.77
N THR A 41 -7.00 -2.28 -9.88
CA THR A 41 -6.96 -3.72 -10.13
C THR A 41 -6.34 -4.43 -8.93
N LEU A 42 -7.07 -5.35 -8.31
CA LEU A 42 -6.52 -6.22 -7.26
C LEU A 42 -5.96 -7.50 -7.89
N CYS A 43 -4.67 -7.73 -7.71
CA CYS A 43 -3.93 -8.89 -8.20
C CYS A 43 -3.57 -9.81 -7.02
N ASP A 44 -4.12 -11.03 -6.97
CA ASP A 44 -3.90 -11.95 -5.85
C ASP A 44 -3.90 -13.42 -6.32
N LYS A 45 -3.15 -14.27 -5.62
CA LYS A 45 -3.11 -15.72 -5.84
C LYS A 45 -4.42 -16.45 -5.49
N LYS A 46 -5.31 -15.82 -4.75
CA LYS A 46 -6.65 -16.32 -4.44
C LYS A 46 -7.45 -16.53 -5.72
N ASN A 47 -8.30 -17.58 -5.74
CA ASN A 47 -9.02 -17.94 -6.95
C ASN A 47 -10.36 -17.21 -7.11
N SER A 48 -10.92 -16.71 -6.02
CA SER A 48 -12.23 -16.05 -6.03
C SER A 48 -12.29 -14.86 -5.05
N VAL A 49 -13.29 -14.00 -5.24
CA VAL A 49 -13.58 -12.90 -4.31
C VAL A 49 -13.94 -13.42 -2.91
N ASP A 50 -14.62 -14.57 -2.83
CA ASP A 50 -15.04 -15.16 -1.55
C ASP A 50 -13.85 -15.56 -0.66
N ASP A 51 -12.70 -15.85 -1.26
CA ASP A 51 -11.48 -16.20 -0.54
C ASP A 51 -10.89 -15.00 0.26
N PHE A 52 -11.40 -13.79 0.04
CA PHE A 52 -11.02 -12.60 0.83
C PHE A 52 -11.83 -12.47 2.14
N GLY A 53 -12.73 -13.40 2.44
CA GLY A 53 -13.51 -13.44 3.67
C GLY A 53 -14.32 -12.16 3.88
N SER A 54 -14.20 -11.52 5.03
CA SER A 54 -14.96 -10.29 5.34
C SER A 54 -14.70 -9.11 4.38
N TYR A 55 -13.59 -9.12 3.64
CA TYR A 55 -13.28 -8.06 2.68
C TYR A 55 -13.95 -8.26 1.32
N ALA A 56 -14.50 -9.45 1.05
CA ALA A 56 -15.16 -9.78 -0.23
C ALA A 56 -16.32 -8.82 -0.57
N GLU A 57 -17.11 -8.44 0.43
CA GLU A 57 -18.23 -7.50 0.24
C GLU A 57 -17.73 -6.10 -0.15
N THR A 58 -16.66 -5.64 0.48
CA THR A 58 -16.02 -4.37 0.13
C THR A 58 -15.50 -4.38 -1.30
N ILE A 59 -14.81 -5.46 -1.73
CA ILE A 59 -14.34 -5.61 -3.11
C ILE A 59 -15.52 -5.47 -4.10
N ARG A 60 -16.61 -6.18 -3.86
CA ARG A 60 -17.81 -6.10 -4.72
C ARG A 60 -18.42 -4.69 -4.75
N ARG A 61 -18.52 -4.05 -3.59
CA ARG A 61 -19.05 -2.68 -3.47
C ARG A 61 -18.20 -1.66 -4.21
N LEU A 62 -16.87 -1.81 -4.16
CA LEU A 62 -15.94 -0.90 -4.83
C LEU A 62 -15.94 -1.09 -6.36
N GLY A 63 -16.36 -2.24 -6.87
CA GLY A 63 -16.40 -2.53 -8.31
C GLY A 63 -15.04 -2.48 -8.98
N ILE A 64 -13.97 -2.83 -8.24
CA ILE A 64 -12.59 -2.84 -8.75
C ILE A 64 -12.35 -4.04 -9.68
N ASP A 65 -11.40 -3.90 -10.59
CA ASP A 65 -10.97 -4.98 -11.45
C ASP A 65 -10.20 -6.04 -10.66
N LEU A 66 -10.28 -7.30 -11.12
CA LEU A 66 -9.65 -8.43 -10.45
C LEU A 66 -8.78 -9.23 -11.41
N SER A 67 -7.57 -9.53 -10.99
CA SER A 67 -6.68 -10.49 -11.64
C SER A 67 -6.28 -11.53 -10.59
N LEU A 68 -6.95 -12.69 -10.62
CA LEU A 68 -6.88 -13.69 -9.55
C LEU A 68 -6.30 -15.02 -10.03
N GLY A 69 -5.86 -15.85 -9.07
CA GLY A 69 -5.39 -17.21 -9.31
C GLY A 69 -3.98 -17.28 -9.87
N GLU A 70 -3.71 -18.32 -10.65
CA GLU A 70 -2.37 -18.64 -11.15
C GLU A 70 -1.79 -17.52 -12.04
N HIS A 71 -2.64 -16.86 -12.81
CA HIS A 71 -2.25 -15.80 -13.75
C HIS A 71 -2.45 -14.38 -13.21
N TYR A 72 -2.54 -14.20 -11.89
CA TYR A 72 -2.83 -12.88 -11.28
C TYR A 72 -1.84 -11.78 -11.70
N MET A 73 -0.62 -12.12 -12.10
CA MET A 73 0.37 -11.16 -12.57
C MET A 73 0.08 -10.60 -13.97
N ASP A 74 -0.86 -11.19 -14.73
CA ASP A 74 -1.30 -10.60 -16.00
C ASP A 74 -1.96 -9.23 -15.78
N GLY A 75 -2.52 -9.01 -14.59
CA GLY A 75 -3.05 -7.71 -14.16
C GLY A 75 -2.02 -6.58 -14.02
N PHE A 76 -0.72 -6.87 -14.13
CA PHE A 76 0.32 -5.84 -14.12
C PHE A 76 0.46 -5.09 -15.44
N ARG A 77 -0.06 -5.70 -16.52
CA ARG A 77 0.10 -5.11 -17.87
C ARG A 77 -0.73 -3.85 -18.04
N GLY A 78 -0.09 -2.80 -18.54
CA GLY A 78 -0.76 -1.54 -18.86
C GLY A 78 -1.21 -0.74 -17.64
N GLN A 79 -0.67 -1.04 -16.48
CA GLN A 79 -0.86 -0.24 -15.27
C GLN A 79 0.07 0.98 -15.28
N ASP A 80 -0.41 2.10 -14.76
CA ASP A 80 0.42 3.29 -14.52
C ASP A 80 1.26 3.11 -13.25
N ILE A 81 0.66 2.48 -12.22
CA ILE A 81 1.26 2.29 -10.90
C ILE A 81 1.01 0.85 -10.43
N ILE A 82 2.00 0.25 -9.80
CA ILE A 82 1.86 -1.05 -9.10
C ILE A 82 2.31 -0.88 -7.65
N LEU A 83 1.42 -1.17 -6.70
CA LEU A 83 1.75 -1.26 -5.28
C LEU A 83 2.06 -2.69 -4.91
N ARG A 84 3.30 -2.92 -4.49
CA ARG A 84 3.77 -4.22 -4.02
C ARG A 84 3.74 -4.34 -2.50
N THR A 85 3.52 -5.55 -2.01
CA THR A 85 3.75 -5.89 -0.61
C THR A 85 5.24 -6.20 -0.36
N PRO A 86 5.75 -6.03 0.88
CA PRO A 86 7.14 -6.36 1.21
C PRO A 86 7.55 -7.81 0.89
N GLY A 87 6.61 -8.74 0.95
CA GLY A 87 6.86 -10.16 0.66
C GLY A 87 6.82 -10.54 -0.82
N PHE A 88 6.50 -9.59 -1.70
CA PHE A 88 6.52 -9.85 -3.14
C PHE A 88 7.94 -9.73 -3.70
N GLU A 89 8.39 -10.76 -4.41
CA GLU A 89 9.73 -10.81 -4.98
C GLU A 89 9.89 -9.79 -6.11
N TYR A 90 10.76 -8.81 -5.90
CA TYR A 90 10.94 -7.67 -6.81
C TYR A 90 11.41 -8.08 -8.22
N TYR A 91 12.21 -9.14 -8.33
CA TYR A 91 12.81 -9.56 -9.61
C TYR A 91 11.93 -10.52 -10.43
N GLN A 92 10.66 -10.69 -10.06
CA GLN A 92 9.69 -11.44 -10.88
C GLN A 92 9.57 -10.80 -12.27
N LYS A 93 9.70 -11.65 -13.31
CA LYS A 93 9.70 -11.18 -14.70
C LYS A 93 8.50 -10.30 -15.06
N PRO A 94 7.24 -10.62 -14.71
CA PRO A 94 6.10 -9.76 -15.05
C PRO A 94 6.21 -8.36 -14.44
N LEU A 95 6.78 -8.23 -13.24
CA LEU A 95 7.00 -6.93 -12.61
C LEU A 95 8.11 -6.15 -13.32
N GLN A 96 9.21 -6.83 -13.69
CA GLN A 96 10.32 -6.20 -14.43
C GLN A 96 9.88 -5.74 -15.83
N ASP A 97 9.02 -6.52 -16.50
CA ASP A 97 8.44 -6.15 -17.79
C ASP A 97 7.55 -4.89 -17.65
N ALA A 98 6.77 -4.77 -16.58
CA ALA A 98 5.98 -3.57 -16.29
C ALA A 98 6.86 -2.34 -16.02
N ILE A 99 7.94 -2.50 -15.23
CA ILE A 99 8.93 -1.43 -15.00
C ILE A 99 9.56 -0.97 -16.32
N ALA A 100 9.97 -1.92 -17.15
CA ALA A 100 10.56 -1.61 -18.46
C ALA A 100 9.57 -0.89 -19.40
N ALA A 101 8.27 -1.13 -19.23
CA ALA A 101 7.20 -0.44 -19.95
C ALA A 101 6.87 0.96 -19.38
N GLY A 102 7.53 1.39 -18.31
CA GLY A 102 7.34 2.70 -17.67
C GLY A 102 6.35 2.74 -16.53
N THR A 103 5.89 1.58 -16.02
CA THR A 103 5.03 1.52 -14.84
C THR A 103 5.82 1.93 -13.59
N LEU A 104 5.24 2.83 -12.79
CA LEU A 104 5.78 3.16 -11.46
C LEU A 104 5.51 2.00 -10.50
N VAL A 105 6.56 1.38 -9.99
CA VAL A 105 6.43 0.37 -8.93
C VAL A 105 6.82 0.97 -7.60
N THR A 106 5.92 0.91 -6.65
CA THR A 106 6.08 1.48 -5.31
C THR A 106 5.49 0.55 -4.24
N SER A 107 5.53 0.97 -3.00
CA SER A 107 4.93 0.27 -1.85
C SER A 107 4.24 1.27 -0.94
N GLU A 108 3.38 0.77 -0.04
CA GLU A 108 2.75 1.59 0.99
C GLU A 108 3.77 2.41 1.79
N VAL A 109 4.88 1.77 2.18
CA VAL A 109 5.93 2.43 2.98
C VAL A 109 6.61 3.55 2.19
N GLU A 110 6.90 3.33 0.91
CA GLU A 110 7.48 4.37 0.04
C GLU A 110 6.51 5.55 -0.11
N LEU A 111 5.22 5.30 -0.38
CA LEU A 111 4.21 6.36 -0.43
C LEU A 111 4.08 7.10 0.91
N PHE A 112 4.15 6.36 2.03
CA PHE A 112 4.13 6.98 3.35
C PHE A 112 5.32 7.93 3.55
N PHE A 113 6.53 7.54 3.16
CA PHE A 113 7.70 8.42 3.24
C PHE A 113 7.60 9.65 2.35
N ASP A 114 7.02 9.50 1.15
CA ASP A 114 6.92 10.58 0.17
C ASP A 114 5.82 11.60 0.53
N TYR A 115 4.71 11.13 1.15
CA TYR A 115 3.51 11.96 1.36
C TYR A 115 3.15 12.19 2.84
N CYS A 116 3.94 11.71 3.80
CA CYS A 116 3.71 12.00 5.21
C CYS A 116 4.09 13.45 5.54
N PRO A 117 3.15 14.26 6.08
CA PRO A 117 3.42 15.67 6.43
C PRO A 117 4.21 15.81 7.72
N CYS A 118 4.54 14.71 8.40
CA CYS A 118 5.17 14.71 9.71
C CYS A 118 6.65 14.34 9.62
N GLU A 119 7.40 14.69 10.66
CA GLU A 119 8.73 14.13 10.88
C GLU A 119 8.63 12.61 11.11
N ILE A 120 9.44 11.84 10.41
CA ILE A 120 9.43 10.39 10.48
C ILE A 120 10.69 9.90 11.19
N VAL A 121 10.50 9.04 12.20
CA VAL A 121 11.58 8.32 12.86
C VAL A 121 11.46 6.84 12.54
N GLY A 122 12.30 6.34 11.65
CA GLY A 122 12.33 4.92 11.26
C GLY A 122 13.27 4.11 12.16
N VAL A 123 12.78 2.97 12.65
CA VAL A 123 13.56 1.99 13.43
C VAL A 123 13.58 0.65 12.71
N THR A 124 14.78 0.19 12.35
CA THR A 124 15.00 -1.11 11.73
C THR A 124 16.04 -1.91 12.50
N GLY A 125 16.11 -3.22 12.27
CA GLY A 125 17.06 -4.12 12.93
C GLY A 125 16.48 -5.54 13.08
N SER A 126 17.32 -6.50 13.45
CA SER A 126 16.88 -7.88 13.71
C SER A 126 16.05 -7.96 15.00
N ASP A 127 16.56 -7.38 16.08
CA ASP A 127 15.95 -7.41 17.40
C ASP A 127 15.75 -6.00 17.98
N GLY A 128 14.91 -5.89 19.00
CA GLY A 128 14.71 -4.66 19.77
C GLY A 128 13.92 -3.56 19.07
N LYS A 129 13.48 -3.73 17.82
CA LYS A 129 12.72 -2.70 17.06
C LYS A 129 11.52 -2.18 17.83
N THR A 130 10.66 -3.08 18.28
CA THR A 130 9.43 -2.74 19.01
C THR A 130 9.72 -1.97 20.29
N THR A 131 10.68 -2.43 21.08
CA THR A 131 11.07 -1.77 22.34
C THR A 131 11.63 -0.37 22.08
N THR A 132 12.56 -0.26 21.11
CA THR A 132 13.17 1.02 20.75
C THR A 132 12.14 2.02 20.24
N THR A 133 11.28 1.60 19.32
CA THR A 133 10.22 2.45 18.76
C THR A 133 9.25 2.92 19.87
N THR A 134 8.87 2.01 20.78
CA THR A 134 8.00 2.35 21.91
C THR A 134 8.66 3.34 22.86
N LEU A 135 9.95 3.17 23.16
CA LEU A 135 10.68 4.12 24.01
C LEU A 135 10.78 5.50 23.37
N ILE A 136 11.13 5.56 22.09
CA ILE A 136 11.18 6.82 21.33
C ILE A 136 9.82 7.51 21.38
N SER A 137 8.73 6.79 21.11
CA SER A 137 7.38 7.37 21.16
C SER A 137 7.06 7.97 22.54
N LYS A 138 7.42 7.27 23.62
CA LYS A 138 7.23 7.76 24.99
C LYS A 138 8.05 9.01 25.30
N PHE A 139 9.27 9.12 24.80
CA PHE A 139 10.08 10.33 24.97
C PHE A 139 9.48 11.54 24.23
N TYR A 140 9.00 11.35 23.02
CA TYR A 140 8.32 12.41 22.28
C TYR A 140 6.99 12.83 22.93
N GLU A 141 6.19 11.87 23.41
CA GLU A 141 4.97 12.15 24.17
C GLU A 141 5.28 12.96 25.46
N ALA A 142 6.31 12.53 26.22
CA ALA A 142 6.73 13.23 27.43
C ALA A 142 7.25 14.66 27.14
N ALA A 143 7.79 14.89 25.96
CA ALA A 143 8.17 16.21 25.46
C ALA A 143 6.99 17.04 24.91
N GLY A 144 5.75 16.56 25.06
CA GLY A 144 4.54 17.26 24.59
C GLY A 144 4.30 17.20 23.09
N ARG A 145 4.99 16.30 22.38
CA ARG A 145 4.78 16.11 20.94
C ARG A 145 3.62 15.12 20.69
N LYS A 146 2.83 15.39 19.65
CA LYS A 146 1.84 14.43 19.16
C LYS A 146 2.59 13.32 18.39
N VAL A 147 2.38 12.08 18.78
CA VAL A 147 3.06 10.92 18.19
C VAL A 147 2.04 9.99 17.54
N HIS A 148 2.39 9.51 16.35
CA HIS A 148 1.72 8.43 15.66
C HIS A 148 2.69 7.25 15.58
N LEU A 149 2.31 6.13 16.16
CA LEU A 149 3.10 4.89 16.17
C LEU A 149 2.48 3.90 15.19
N GLY A 150 3.23 3.50 14.17
CA GLY A 150 2.74 2.62 13.12
C GLY A 150 3.80 1.63 12.61
N GLY A 151 3.38 0.74 11.72
CA GLY A 151 4.20 -0.31 11.13
C GLY A 151 3.79 -1.70 11.60
N ASN A 152 4.75 -2.57 11.94
CA ASN A 152 4.45 -3.93 12.47
C ASN A 152 3.91 -3.92 13.92
N ILE A 153 3.77 -2.76 14.52
CA ILE A 153 3.21 -2.54 15.86
C ILE A 153 2.26 -1.35 15.82
N GLY A 154 1.20 -1.40 16.62
CA GLY A 154 0.19 -0.36 16.64
C GLY A 154 -0.75 -0.43 15.44
N ALA A 155 -0.93 0.69 14.74
CA ALA A 155 -1.73 0.77 13.53
C ALA A 155 -0.90 0.47 12.27
N ALA A 156 -1.56 0.13 11.16
CA ALA A 156 -0.95 0.21 9.85
C ALA A 156 -0.52 1.67 9.55
N LEU A 157 0.45 1.85 8.67
CA LEU A 157 0.92 3.17 8.24
C LEU A 157 -0.15 3.92 7.47
#